data_a7eeb0564ef650e8a1a58163e1ce33d1
#
_entry.id   a7eeb0564ef650e8a1a58163e1ce33d1
#
_cell.length_a   1.000
_cell.length_b   1.000
_cell.length_c   1.000
_cell.angle_alpha   90.00
_cell.angle_beta   90.00
_cell.angle_gamma   90.00
#
_symmetry.space_group_name_H-M   'P 1'
#
loop_
_entity.id
_entity.type
_entity.pdbx_description
1 polymer ?
#
loop_
_entity_poly.entity_id
_entity_poly.type
_entity_poly.pdbx_seq_one_letter_code
_entity_poly.pdbx_strand_id
1 'polypeptide(L)'
;MTMTASAQTITNTPPVKKIEVNASAEIEITPDEIYFNISLREYMKTKTAKVDISTLEAQLQKAVQAAGIPKENFTIENVYGYNGTQWWKKKKVTEEFMARKQYRLKLADLKKINGVLAGVDEEGIESVNIASFNHSKMEEYRKQVKINAIKAAKTKAEYLAAAADEKLDGVLEIQEIPTDSYADARPMVAFANSRMAGDAVPQSDIDVKTIKIRGEMRVVYKIK
;
A
#
# COMPACT_ATOMS: atom_id res chain seq x y z
N MET A 1 20.00 51.87 45.98
CA MET A 1 19.73 50.88 44.93
C MET A 1 20.46 49.61 45.34
N THR A 2 19.73 48.64 45.88
CA THR A 2 20.26 47.35 46.29
C THR A 2 20.01 46.32 45.11
N MET A 3 21.09 45.86 44.48
CA MET A 3 21.03 44.78 43.48
C MET A 3 20.97 43.43 44.21
N THR A 4 19.86 42.70 44.04
CA THR A 4 19.73 41.31 44.48
C THR A 4 20.29 40.41 43.39
N ALA A 5 21.42 39.77 43.65
CA ALA A 5 21.98 38.73 42.79
C ALA A 5 21.22 37.41 43.01
N SER A 6 20.49 36.94 41.99
CA SER A 6 19.89 35.60 41.97
C SER A 6 20.96 34.55 41.63
N ALA A 7 21.37 33.77 42.61
CA ALA A 7 22.24 32.62 42.39
C ALA A 7 21.44 31.49 41.72
N GLN A 8 21.75 31.15 40.47
CA GLN A 8 21.25 29.95 39.83
C GLN A 8 22.00 28.73 40.39
N THR A 9 21.26 27.89 41.11
CA THR A 9 21.79 26.60 41.61
C THR A 9 21.91 25.64 40.42
N ILE A 10 23.12 25.45 39.89
CA ILE A 10 23.42 24.41 38.93
C ILE A 10 23.40 23.08 39.67
N THR A 11 22.33 22.32 39.55
CA THR A 11 22.26 20.92 40.03
C THR A 11 23.17 20.07 39.16
N ASN A 12 24.37 19.83 39.61
CA ASN A 12 25.35 18.98 38.94
C ASN A 12 24.99 17.51 39.22
N THR A 13 23.98 16.98 38.46
CA THR A 13 23.64 15.55 38.50
C THR A 13 24.75 14.81 37.79
N PRO A 14 25.40 13.83 38.44
CA PRO A 14 26.47 13.05 37.77
C PRO A 14 25.95 12.38 36.50
N PRO A 15 26.75 12.37 35.43
CA PRO A 15 26.33 11.78 34.14
C PRO A 15 26.01 10.29 34.33
N VAL A 16 24.79 9.89 33.92
CA VAL A 16 24.39 8.49 33.96
C VAL A 16 25.16 7.73 32.87
N LYS A 17 25.89 6.67 33.27
CA LYS A 17 26.51 5.76 32.31
C LYS A 17 25.41 5.10 31.48
N LYS A 18 25.46 5.20 30.17
CA LYS A 18 24.44 4.67 29.26
C LYS A 18 25.02 4.16 27.97
N ILE A 19 24.32 3.20 27.37
CA ILE A 19 24.55 2.72 26.01
C ILE A 19 23.34 3.00 25.16
N GLU A 20 23.54 3.50 23.97
CA GLU A 20 22.49 3.76 22.98
C GLU A 20 22.70 2.84 21.79
N VAL A 21 21.63 2.19 21.35
CA VAL A 21 21.63 1.26 20.22
C VAL A 21 20.43 1.46 19.33
N ASN A 22 20.65 1.34 18.04
CA ASN A 22 19.60 1.21 17.05
C ASN A 22 19.55 -0.22 16.56
N ALA A 23 18.34 -0.76 16.41
CA ALA A 23 18.11 -2.06 15.81
C ALA A 23 16.81 -2.06 14.99
N SER A 24 16.78 -2.89 13.97
CA SER A 24 15.62 -3.08 13.13
C SER A 24 15.25 -4.56 13.06
N ALA A 25 14.00 -4.81 12.73
CA ALA A 25 13.51 -6.13 12.36
C ALA A 25 12.62 -5.97 11.12
N GLU A 26 12.47 -7.04 10.37
CA GLU A 26 11.60 -7.11 9.22
C GLU A 26 10.92 -8.47 9.13
N ILE A 27 9.75 -8.48 8.52
CA ILE A 27 9.01 -9.69 8.14
C ILE A 27 8.47 -9.52 6.72
N GLU A 28 8.34 -10.63 6.03
CA GLU A 28 7.65 -10.71 4.74
C GLU A 28 6.38 -11.51 4.91
N ILE A 29 5.27 -10.98 4.40
CA ILE A 29 3.94 -11.59 4.47
C ILE A 29 3.31 -11.67 3.10
N THR A 30 2.50 -12.70 2.87
CA THR A 30 1.68 -12.81 1.67
C THR A 30 0.40 -12.00 1.88
N PRO A 31 0.06 -11.06 0.98
CA PRO A 31 -1.17 -10.28 1.08
C PRO A 31 -2.40 -11.17 0.96
N ASP A 32 -3.44 -10.86 1.73
CA ASP A 32 -4.77 -11.46 1.64
C ASP A 32 -5.84 -10.47 1.15
N GLU A 33 -5.43 -9.22 0.89
CA GLU A 33 -6.26 -8.17 0.32
C GLU A 33 -5.54 -7.54 -0.87
N ILE A 34 -6.17 -7.62 -2.05
CA ILE A 34 -5.65 -7.06 -3.30
C ILE A 34 -6.65 -6.04 -3.80
N TYR A 35 -6.21 -4.81 -3.96
CA TYR A 35 -7.04 -3.71 -4.42
C TYR A 35 -6.78 -3.44 -5.89
N PHE A 36 -7.86 -3.47 -6.68
CA PHE A 36 -7.85 -3.12 -8.10
C PHE A 36 -8.51 -1.77 -8.31
N ASN A 37 -7.94 -0.98 -9.20
CA ASN A 37 -8.63 0.16 -9.82
C ASN A 37 -9.13 -0.28 -11.19
N ILE A 38 -10.44 -0.13 -11.42
CA ILE A 38 -11.12 -0.42 -12.68
C ILE A 38 -11.71 0.88 -13.19
N SER A 39 -11.23 1.36 -14.33
CA SER A 39 -11.76 2.57 -14.97
C SER A 39 -12.66 2.17 -16.13
N LEU A 40 -13.90 2.63 -16.07
CA LEU A 40 -14.87 2.48 -17.15
C LEU A 40 -15.08 3.81 -17.86
N ARG A 41 -15.33 3.75 -19.16
CA ARG A 41 -15.64 4.92 -20.00
C ARG A 41 -16.81 4.62 -20.93
N GLU A 42 -17.63 5.62 -21.16
CA GLU A 42 -18.62 5.58 -22.25
C GLU A 42 -17.94 5.46 -23.59
N TYR A 43 -18.57 4.80 -24.53
CA TYR A 43 -18.07 4.68 -25.89
C TYR A 43 -19.20 4.62 -26.92
N MET A 44 -18.88 4.88 -28.20
CA MET A 44 -19.83 4.79 -29.31
C MET A 44 -19.75 3.41 -29.95
N LYS A 45 -20.75 2.58 -29.73
CA LYS A 45 -20.86 1.25 -30.36
C LYS A 45 -21.11 1.34 -31.86
N THR A 46 -21.86 2.37 -32.27
CA THR A 46 -22.10 2.74 -33.67
C THR A 46 -22.07 4.26 -33.79
N LYS A 47 -22.23 4.80 -35.01
CA LYS A 47 -22.29 6.26 -35.23
C LYS A 47 -23.42 6.95 -34.43
N THR A 48 -24.45 6.22 -34.03
CA THR A 48 -25.66 6.75 -33.36
C THR A 48 -25.99 6.06 -32.05
N ALA A 49 -25.30 4.99 -31.67
CA ALA A 49 -25.57 4.23 -30.46
C ALA A 49 -24.41 4.37 -29.48
N LYS A 50 -24.64 5.09 -28.38
CA LYS A 50 -23.72 5.23 -27.27
C LYS A 50 -24.01 4.16 -26.21
N VAL A 51 -22.97 3.60 -25.63
CA VAL A 51 -23.04 2.77 -24.41
C VAL A 51 -22.72 3.66 -23.22
N ASP A 52 -23.74 3.87 -22.40
CA ASP A 52 -23.65 4.76 -21.25
C ASP A 52 -22.92 4.14 -20.07
N ILE A 53 -22.30 4.98 -19.25
CA ILE A 53 -21.57 4.55 -18.06
C ILE A 53 -22.46 3.77 -17.08
N SER A 54 -23.75 4.07 -16.98
CA SER A 54 -24.72 3.35 -16.15
C SER A 54 -24.90 1.88 -16.58
N THR A 55 -24.89 1.63 -17.90
CA THR A 55 -24.97 0.27 -18.45
C THR A 55 -23.71 -0.54 -18.09
N LEU A 56 -22.53 0.05 -18.27
CA LEU A 56 -21.26 -0.56 -17.93
C LEU A 56 -21.13 -0.82 -16.42
N GLU A 57 -21.59 0.14 -15.61
CA GLU A 57 -21.63 -0.01 -14.15
C GLU A 57 -22.54 -1.15 -13.71
N ALA A 58 -23.72 -1.28 -14.33
CA ALA A 58 -24.64 -2.38 -14.03
C ALA A 58 -24.03 -3.75 -14.41
N GLN A 59 -23.31 -3.83 -15.53
CA GLN A 59 -22.58 -5.04 -15.93
C GLN A 59 -21.49 -5.40 -14.90
N LEU A 60 -20.69 -4.41 -14.49
CA LEU A 60 -19.64 -4.61 -13.50
C LEU A 60 -20.20 -5.02 -12.14
N GLN A 61 -21.27 -4.38 -11.67
CA GLN A 61 -21.94 -4.77 -10.43
C GLN A 61 -22.47 -6.21 -10.48
N LYS A 62 -23.10 -6.60 -11.59
CA LYS A 62 -23.58 -7.97 -11.78
C LYS A 62 -22.43 -8.99 -11.79
N ALA A 63 -21.32 -8.67 -12.45
CA ALA A 63 -20.14 -9.52 -12.48
C ALA A 63 -19.50 -9.69 -11.10
N VAL A 64 -19.40 -8.61 -10.33
CA VAL A 64 -18.91 -8.62 -8.95
C VAL A 64 -19.80 -9.51 -8.06
N GLN A 65 -21.12 -9.38 -8.17
CA GLN A 65 -22.07 -10.21 -7.44
C GLN A 65 -21.97 -11.70 -7.84
N ALA A 66 -21.88 -11.98 -9.14
CA ALA A 66 -21.72 -13.34 -9.66
C ALA A 66 -20.42 -14.01 -9.20
N ALA A 67 -19.35 -13.23 -9.00
CA ALA A 67 -18.08 -13.71 -8.44
C ALA A 67 -18.12 -13.92 -6.91
N GLY A 68 -19.27 -13.68 -6.25
CA GLY A 68 -19.44 -13.79 -4.81
C GLY A 68 -18.65 -12.79 -3.99
N ILE A 69 -18.40 -11.60 -4.55
CA ILE A 69 -17.65 -10.53 -3.88
C ILE A 69 -18.63 -9.68 -3.07
N PRO A 70 -18.37 -9.45 -1.77
CA PRO A 70 -19.21 -8.62 -0.91
C PRO A 70 -19.31 -7.17 -1.45
N LYS A 71 -20.50 -6.57 -1.29
CA LYS A 71 -20.77 -5.22 -1.82
C LYS A 71 -19.83 -4.15 -1.24
N GLU A 72 -19.44 -4.27 0.02
CA GLU A 72 -18.49 -3.41 0.72
C GLU A 72 -17.08 -3.42 0.12
N ASN A 73 -16.75 -4.45 -0.64
CA ASN A 73 -15.46 -4.59 -1.33
C ASN A 73 -15.46 -3.93 -2.71
N PHE A 74 -16.57 -3.32 -3.11
CA PHE A 74 -16.72 -2.65 -4.39
C PHE A 74 -17.25 -1.22 -4.19
N THR A 75 -16.41 -0.22 -4.44
CA THR A 75 -16.70 1.19 -4.19
C THR A 75 -16.35 2.06 -5.39
N ILE A 76 -17.05 3.17 -5.53
CA ILE A 76 -16.71 4.22 -6.51
C ILE A 76 -15.57 5.04 -5.88
N GLU A 77 -14.46 5.19 -6.59
CA GLU A 77 -13.31 5.99 -6.14
C GLU A 77 -13.32 7.38 -6.77
N ASN A 78 -13.72 7.48 -8.05
CA ASN A 78 -13.77 8.75 -8.74
C ASN A 78 -14.83 8.76 -9.86
N VAL A 79 -15.38 9.95 -10.12
CA VAL A 79 -16.31 10.22 -11.23
C VAL A 79 -15.85 11.46 -11.94
N TYR A 80 -15.54 11.36 -13.21
CA TYR A 80 -15.16 12.50 -14.04
C TYR A 80 -15.68 12.33 -15.46
N GLY A 81 -15.83 13.44 -16.14
CA GLY A 81 -16.25 13.48 -17.54
C GLY A 81 -15.29 14.35 -18.34
N TYR A 82 -15.26 14.12 -19.61
CA TYR A 82 -14.31 14.80 -20.48
C TYR A 82 -14.96 15.11 -21.83
N ASN A 83 -14.73 16.32 -22.29
CA ASN A 83 -15.10 16.75 -23.65
C ASN A 83 -13.92 16.49 -24.58
N GLY A 84 -14.08 15.54 -25.49
CA GLY A 84 -13.00 15.15 -26.42
C GLY A 84 -12.83 16.14 -27.57
N THR A 85 -12.18 17.28 -27.33
CA THR A 85 -11.73 18.18 -28.40
C THR A 85 -10.54 17.56 -29.13
N GLN A 86 -10.79 16.99 -30.31
CA GLN A 86 -9.71 16.61 -31.21
C GLN A 86 -9.31 17.85 -32.02
N TRP A 87 -8.36 18.65 -31.50
CA TRP A 87 -7.88 19.92 -32.08
C TRP A 87 -7.37 19.81 -33.52
N TRP A 88 -7.08 18.61 -34.02
CA TRP A 88 -6.62 18.36 -35.41
C TRP A 88 -7.75 18.05 -36.40
N LYS A 89 -9.00 17.88 -35.97
CA LYS A 89 -10.14 17.67 -36.88
C LYS A 89 -10.82 18.99 -37.24
N LYS A 90 -10.63 19.42 -38.51
CA LYS A 90 -11.24 20.63 -39.09
C LYS A 90 -12.79 20.59 -39.29
N LYS A 91 -13.48 19.53 -38.91
CA LYS A 91 -14.96 19.47 -38.96
C LYS A 91 -15.53 19.57 -37.54
N LYS A 92 -16.52 20.42 -37.33
CA LYS A 92 -17.39 20.47 -36.14
C LYS A 92 -18.05 19.08 -35.95
N VAL A 93 -17.38 18.21 -35.24
CA VAL A 93 -18.02 17.04 -34.65
C VAL A 93 -18.66 17.59 -33.38
N THR A 94 -19.95 17.40 -33.21
CA THR A 94 -20.66 17.68 -31.95
C THR A 94 -19.88 16.96 -30.84
N GLU A 95 -19.28 17.74 -29.94
CA GLU A 95 -18.52 17.20 -28.82
C GLU A 95 -19.51 16.51 -27.90
N GLU A 96 -19.57 15.20 -27.98
CA GLU A 96 -20.40 14.41 -27.08
C GLU A 96 -19.61 14.21 -25.78
N PHE A 97 -20.22 14.68 -24.68
CA PHE A 97 -19.64 14.46 -23.35
C PHE A 97 -19.60 12.97 -23.06
N MET A 98 -18.42 12.46 -22.73
CA MET A 98 -18.20 11.06 -22.34
C MET A 98 -17.87 10.98 -20.87
N ALA A 99 -18.71 10.29 -20.12
CA ALA A 99 -18.48 10.05 -18.70
C ALA A 99 -17.47 8.93 -18.48
N ARG A 100 -16.73 9.05 -17.38
CA ARG A 100 -15.81 8.06 -16.88
C ARG A 100 -16.04 7.87 -15.40
N LYS A 101 -15.92 6.63 -14.93
CA LYS A 101 -15.96 6.30 -13.51
C LYS A 101 -14.82 5.34 -13.17
N GLN A 102 -14.22 5.55 -12.03
CA GLN A 102 -13.19 4.69 -11.47
C GLN A 102 -13.74 4.01 -10.23
N TYR A 103 -13.55 2.71 -10.18
CA TYR A 103 -14.00 1.84 -9.11
C TYR A 103 -12.82 1.20 -8.43
N ARG A 104 -12.92 1.03 -7.11
CA ARG A 104 -12.01 0.21 -6.33
C ARG A 104 -12.68 -1.12 -6.00
N LEU A 105 -11.99 -2.21 -6.32
CA LEU A 105 -12.43 -3.57 -6.06
C LEU A 105 -11.40 -4.27 -5.17
N LYS A 106 -11.84 -4.77 -3.99
CA LYS A 106 -11.00 -5.58 -3.11
C LYS A 106 -11.25 -7.07 -3.37
N LEU A 107 -10.18 -7.82 -3.64
CA LEU A 107 -10.21 -9.27 -3.83
C LEU A 107 -9.23 -9.96 -2.87
N ALA A 108 -9.56 -11.17 -2.46
CA ALA A 108 -8.64 -12.06 -1.74
C ALA A 108 -7.84 -12.97 -2.70
N ASP A 109 -8.31 -13.13 -3.94
CA ASP A 109 -7.70 -14.00 -4.94
C ASP A 109 -7.67 -13.30 -6.30
N LEU A 110 -6.46 -13.18 -6.87
CA LEU A 110 -6.23 -12.61 -8.20
C LEU A 110 -7.01 -13.33 -9.32
N LYS A 111 -7.24 -14.63 -9.18
CA LYS A 111 -7.91 -15.44 -10.22
C LYS A 111 -9.34 -14.96 -10.49
N LYS A 112 -9.98 -14.32 -9.52
CA LYS A 112 -11.36 -13.82 -9.66
C LYS A 112 -11.48 -12.62 -10.60
N ILE A 113 -10.42 -11.85 -10.82
CA ILE A 113 -10.50 -10.62 -11.62
C ILE A 113 -10.92 -10.90 -13.06
N ASN A 114 -10.38 -11.95 -13.69
CA ASN A 114 -10.70 -12.29 -15.07
C ASN A 114 -12.19 -12.60 -15.24
N GLY A 115 -12.80 -13.30 -14.28
CA GLY A 115 -14.25 -13.58 -14.29
C GLY A 115 -15.11 -12.32 -14.14
N VAL A 116 -14.65 -11.35 -13.33
CA VAL A 116 -15.33 -10.06 -13.17
C VAL A 116 -15.25 -9.26 -14.47
N LEU A 117 -14.07 -9.16 -15.09
CA LEU A 117 -13.87 -8.39 -16.32
C LEU A 117 -14.60 -8.99 -17.51
N ALA A 118 -14.67 -10.32 -17.61
CA ALA A 118 -15.41 -11.01 -18.68
C ALA A 118 -16.93 -10.70 -18.68
N GLY A 119 -17.45 -10.22 -17.57
CA GLY A 119 -18.87 -9.79 -17.44
C GLY A 119 -19.15 -8.36 -17.90
N VAL A 120 -18.12 -7.60 -18.31
CA VAL A 120 -18.21 -6.21 -18.73
C VAL A 120 -17.84 -6.08 -20.20
N ASP A 121 -18.50 -5.19 -20.92
CA ASP A 121 -18.17 -4.91 -22.30
C ASP A 121 -16.75 -4.35 -22.42
N GLU A 122 -15.90 -5.05 -23.17
CA GLU A 122 -14.46 -4.79 -23.27
C GLU A 122 -14.14 -3.38 -23.77
N GLU A 123 -14.93 -2.85 -24.72
CA GLU A 123 -14.73 -1.48 -25.24
C GLU A 123 -15.01 -0.40 -24.17
N GLY A 124 -15.82 -0.74 -23.16
CA GLY A 124 -16.13 0.13 -22.01
C GLY A 124 -15.08 0.10 -20.92
N ILE A 125 -14.16 -0.84 -20.93
CA ILE A 125 -13.05 -0.93 -19.97
C ILE A 125 -11.90 -0.06 -20.46
N GLU A 126 -11.62 1.05 -19.76
CA GLU A 126 -10.51 1.93 -20.12
C GLU A 126 -9.17 1.41 -19.56
N SER A 127 -9.18 0.97 -18.32
CA SER A 127 -7.97 0.42 -17.65
C SER A 127 -8.33 -0.43 -16.44
N VAL A 128 -7.48 -1.40 -16.16
CA VAL A 128 -7.51 -2.19 -14.94
C VAL A 128 -6.09 -2.32 -14.42
N ASN A 129 -5.86 -1.96 -13.17
CA ASN A 129 -4.56 -2.07 -12.54
C ASN A 129 -4.69 -2.42 -11.06
N ILE A 130 -3.66 -3.08 -10.53
CA ILE A 130 -3.55 -3.31 -9.09
C ILE A 130 -3.14 -1.99 -8.46
N ALA A 131 -3.97 -1.49 -7.55
CA ALA A 131 -3.73 -0.25 -6.82
C ALA A 131 -2.79 -0.47 -5.63
N SER A 132 -3.06 -1.52 -4.84
CA SER A 132 -2.26 -1.84 -3.66
C SER A 132 -2.50 -3.27 -3.21
N PHE A 133 -1.55 -3.75 -2.41
CA PHE A 133 -1.68 -4.98 -1.63
C PHE A 133 -1.78 -4.62 -0.15
N ASN A 134 -2.56 -5.38 0.59
CA ASN A 134 -2.70 -5.23 2.03
C ASN A 134 -2.87 -6.60 2.70
N HIS A 135 -2.90 -6.62 4.02
CA HIS A 135 -3.21 -7.80 4.80
C HIS A 135 -4.17 -7.44 5.93
N SER A 136 -5.20 -8.26 6.14
CA SER A 136 -6.23 -8.05 7.18
C SER A 136 -5.65 -7.91 8.59
N LYS A 137 -4.48 -8.55 8.86
CA LYS A 137 -3.75 -8.48 10.13
C LYS A 137 -2.52 -7.57 10.09
N MET A 138 -2.52 -6.55 9.22
CA MET A 138 -1.38 -5.65 9.05
C MET A 138 -0.90 -5.03 10.37
N GLU A 139 -1.84 -4.60 11.23
CA GLU A 139 -1.49 -4.00 12.53
C GLU A 139 -0.83 -4.98 13.49
N GLU A 140 -1.23 -6.26 13.46
CA GLU A 140 -0.59 -7.31 14.27
C GLU A 140 0.87 -7.52 13.83
N TYR A 141 1.10 -7.58 12.52
CA TYR A 141 2.45 -7.71 11.97
C TYR A 141 3.33 -6.50 12.25
N ARG A 142 2.81 -5.29 12.12
CA ARG A 142 3.52 -4.06 12.51
C ARG A 142 3.91 -4.08 13.97
N LYS A 143 3.00 -4.46 14.86
CA LYS A 143 3.28 -4.63 16.29
C LYS A 143 4.39 -5.66 16.53
N GLN A 144 4.30 -6.81 15.86
CA GLN A 144 5.29 -7.88 16.00
C GLN A 144 6.70 -7.45 15.55
N VAL A 145 6.80 -6.72 14.43
CA VAL A 145 8.08 -6.20 13.93
C VAL A 145 8.70 -5.21 14.92
N LYS A 146 7.92 -4.31 15.52
CA LYS A 146 8.40 -3.37 16.54
C LYS A 146 8.91 -4.11 17.79
N ILE A 147 8.17 -5.12 18.25
CA ILE A 147 8.60 -5.97 19.37
C ILE A 147 9.93 -6.67 19.04
N ASN A 148 10.07 -7.22 17.84
CA ASN A 148 11.29 -7.88 17.40
C ASN A 148 12.47 -6.91 17.32
N ALA A 149 12.26 -5.69 16.85
CA ALA A 149 13.28 -4.64 16.81
C ALA A 149 13.77 -4.26 18.22
N ILE A 150 12.86 -4.15 19.21
CA ILE A 150 13.24 -3.89 20.61
C ILE A 150 14.06 -5.06 21.18
N LYS A 151 13.68 -6.32 20.91
CA LYS A 151 14.43 -7.49 21.33
C LYS A 151 15.84 -7.51 20.70
N ALA A 152 15.94 -7.20 19.41
CA ALA A 152 17.21 -7.07 18.72
C ALA A 152 18.10 -5.96 19.31
N ALA A 153 17.49 -4.80 19.67
CA ALA A 153 18.19 -3.71 20.35
C ALA A 153 18.73 -4.15 21.71
N LYS A 154 17.94 -4.89 22.50
CA LYS A 154 18.38 -5.44 23.79
C LYS A 154 19.57 -6.36 23.63
N THR A 155 19.48 -7.36 22.74
CA THR A 155 20.58 -8.29 22.47
C THR A 155 21.84 -7.55 22.02
N LYS A 156 21.69 -6.53 21.16
CA LYS A 156 22.79 -5.67 20.70
C LYS A 156 23.44 -4.92 21.86
N ALA A 157 22.64 -4.32 22.74
CA ALA A 157 23.15 -3.60 23.91
C ALA A 157 23.86 -4.53 24.89
N GLU A 158 23.37 -5.76 25.12
CA GLU A 158 23.93 -6.75 26.00
C GLU A 158 25.36 -7.15 25.58
N TYR A 159 25.57 -7.51 24.30
CA TYR A 159 26.92 -7.92 23.87
C TYR A 159 27.89 -6.74 23.78
N LEU A 160 27.41 -5.52 23.47
CA LEU A 160 28.26 -4.33 23.46
C LEU A 160 28.68 -3.92 24.88
N ALA A 161 27.76 -3.96 25.84
CA ALA A 161 28.06 -3.67 27.24
C ALA A 161 29.07 -4.74 27.81
N ALA A 162 28.81 -6.01 27.52
CA ALA A 162 29.69 -7.08 27.94
C ALA A 162 31.12 -6.94 27.36
N ALA A 163 31.26 -6.47 26.12
CA ALA A 163 32.58 -6.20 25.53
C ALA A 163 33.35 -5.05 26.21
N ALA A 164 32.64 -4.21 26.97
CA ALA A 164 33.21 -3.13 27.78
C ALA A 164 33.29 -3.47 29.31
N ASP A 165 33.12 -4.75 29.64
CA ASP A 165 33.07 -5.26 31.02
C ASP A 165 31.94 -4.63 31.87
N GLU A 166 30.88 -4.17 31.22
CA GLU A 166 29.70 -3.54 31.82
C GLU A 166 28.45 -4.42 31.66
N LYS A 167 27.40 -4.13 32.45
CA LYS A 167 26.13 -4.85 32.38
C LYS A 167 24.96 -3.85 32.21
N LEU A 168 23.89 -4.28 31.53
CA LEU A 168 22.66 -3.49 31.45
C LEU A 168 21.98 -3.42 32.82
N ASP A 169 21.51 -2.20 33.21
CA ASP A 169 20.82 -1.93 34.48
C ASP A 169 19.36 -1.47 34.30
N GLY A 170 18.90 -1.34 33.07
CA GLY A 170 17.52 -0.97 32.75
C GLY A 170 17.41 -0.11 31.51
N VAL A 171 16.17 0.09 31.06
CA VAL A 171 15.84 0.95 29.93
C VAL A 171 15.62 2.37 30.41
N LEU A 172 16.28 3.33 29.77
CA LEU A 172 16.09 4.76 30.01
C LEU A 172 15.14 5.39 28.99
N GLU A 173 15.23 4.97 27.73
CA GLU A 173 14.45 5.53 26.62
C GLU A 173 14.19 4.49 25.54
N ILE A 174 13.00 4.51 24.97
CA ILE A 174 12.63 3.77 23.76
C ILE A 174 12.01 4.77 22.81
N GLN A 175 12.54 4.83 21.60
CA GLN A 175 12.04 5.67 20.52
C GLN A 175 11.85 4.86 19.25
N GLU A 176 10.67 4.99 18.63
CA GLU A 176 10.43 4.47 17.29
C GLU A 176 11.10 5.41 16.28
N ILE A 177 11.93 4.86 15.40
CA ILE A 177 12.47 5.60 14.27
C ILE A 177 11.48 5.40 13.11
N PRO A 178 10.89 6.50 12.58
CA PRO A 178 10.03 6.39 11.42
C PRO A 178 10.82 5.74 10.27
N THR A 179 10.38 4.57 9.87
CA THR A 179 10.87 3.95 8.66
C THR A 179 9.89 4.30 7.57
N ASP A 180 10.34 4.81 6.42
CA ASP A 180 9.51 5.03 5.23
C ASP A 180 8.98 3.70 4.65
N SER A 181 8.65 2.77 5.55
CA SER A 181 8.09 1.45 5.25
C SER A 181 6.65 1.51 4.73
N TYR A 182 6.13 2.69 4.48
CA TYR A 182 5.13 2.95 3.45
C TYR A 182 5.81 3.05 2.07
N ALA A 183 6.87 2.31 1.82
CA ALA A 183 7.13 1.91 0.46
C ALA A 183 5.88 1.14 0.06
N ASP A 184 4.87 1.91 -0.39
CA ASP A 184 3.84 1.40 -1.26
C ASP A 184 4.52 0.32 -2.07
N ALA A 185 4.10 -0.92 -1.90
CA ALA A 185 4.45 -1.97 -2.81
C ALA A 185 3.82 -1.59 -4.16
N ARG A 186 4.38 -0.54 -4.79
CA ARG A 186 4.04 -0.22 -6.18
C ARG A 186 4.45 -1.46 -6.94
N PRO A 187 3.50 -2.18 -7.50
CA PRO A 187 3.81 -3.35 -8.28
C PRO A 187 4.66 -2.90 -9.46
N MET A 188 5.96 -3.11 -9.43
CA MET A 188 6.74 -3.17 -10.65
C MET A 188 6.38 -4.51 -11.30
N VAL A 189 5.24 -4.52 -11.98
CA VAL A 189 4.89 -5.64 -12.87
C VAL A 189 5.81 -5.49 -14.07
N ALA A 190 6.90 -6.22 -14.08
CA ALA A 190 7.65 -6.47 -15.29
C ALA A 190 6.79 -7.38 -16.16
N PHE A 191 6.02 -6.80 -17.07
CA PHE A 191 5.39 -7.57 -18.15
C PHE A 191 6.51 -8.07 -19.06
N ALA A 192 6.96 -9.27 -18.84
CA ALA A 192 7.74 -9.99 -19.86
C ALA A 192 6.81 -10.23 -21.04
N ASN A 193 7.04 -9.51 -22.14
CA ASN A 193 6.44 -9.77 -23.43
C ASN A 193 6.87 -11.15 -23.92
N SER A 194 6.14 -12.20 -23.61
CA SER A 194 6.23 -13.47 -24.30
C SER A 194 5.08 -13.58 -25.29
N ARG A 195 5.30 -13.10 -26.52
CA ARG A 195 4.54 -13.53 -27.67
C ARG A 195 4.97 -14.97 -27.97
N MET A 196 4.12 -15.93 -27.68
CA MET A 196 4.14 -17.23 -28.37
C MET A 196 2.72 -17.72 -28.57
N ALA A 197 2.45 -18.07 -29.81
CA ALA A 197 1.20 -18.60 -30.32
C ALA A 197 0.87 -19.97 -29.70
N GLY A 198 -0.41 -20.22 -29.45
CA GLY A 198 -0.91 -21.55 -29.12
C GLY A 198 -2.10 -21.53 -28.20
N ASP A 199 -3.23 -22.03 -28.63
CA ASP A 199 -4.50 -22.16 -27.93
C ASP A 199 -4.37 -22.91 -26.57
N ALA A 200 -4.26 -22.15 -25.53
CA ALA A 200 -4.70 -22.42 -24.15
C ALA A 200 -4.47 -21.13 -23.38
N VAL A 201 -5.50 -20.60 -22.74
CA VAL A 201 -5.33 -19.48 -21.81
C VAL A 201 -4.38 -19.96 -20.71
N PRO A 202 -3.11 -19.50 -20.67
CA PRO A 202 -2.22 -19.93 -19.59
C PRO A 202 -2.79 -19.37 -18.29
N GLN A 203 -3.20 -20.26 -17.43
CA GLN A 203 -3.45 -19.91 -16.03
C GLN A 203 -2.09 -19.47 -15.48
N SER A 204 -1.85 -18.16 -15.37
CA SER A 204 -0.57 -17.66 -14.88
C SER A 204 -0.40 -18.10 -13.43
N ASP A 205 0.57 -18.95 -13.21
CA ASP A 205 1.03 -19.40 -11.89
C ASP A 205 2.01 -18.36 -11.30
N ILE A 206 1.61 -17.08 -11.40
CA ILE A 206 2.40 -15.96 -10.89
C ILE A 206 1.92 -15.69 -9.47
N ASP A 207 2.80 -15.91 -8.51
CA ASP A 207 2.56 -15.60 -7.11
C ASP A 207 2.44 -14.09 -6.87
N VAL A 208 1.61 -13.75 -5.90
CA VAL A 208 1.44 -12.37 -5.45
C VAL A 208 2.72 -11.91 -4.76
N LYS A 209 3.18 -10.72 -5.10
CA LYS A 209 4.35 -10.10 -4.45
C LYS A 209 4.13 -10.00 -2.93
N THR A 210 5.10 -10.46 -2.12
CA THR A 210 5.08 -10.33 -0.66
C THR A 210 5.15 -8.86 -0.23
N ILE A 211 4.52 -8.56 0.91
CA ILE A 211 4.63 -7.27 1.59
C ILE A 211 5.77 -7.37 2.60
N LYS A 212 6.75 -6.49 2.49
CA LYS A 212 7.85 -6.38 3.44
C LYS A 212 7.54 -5.30 4.46
N ILE A 213 7.51 -5.68 5.74
CA ILE A 213 7.26 -4.76 6.87
C ILE A 213 8.55 -4.65 7.66
N ARG A 214 9.03 -3.43 7.88
CA ARG A 214 10.23 -3.12 8.66
C ARG A 214 9.86 -2.18 9.81
N GLY A 215 10.46 -2.40 10.97
CA GLY A 215 10.42 -1.49 12.10
C GLY A 215 11.83 -1.25 12.63
N GLU A 216 12.12 -0.02 13.03
CA GLU A 216 13.40 0.36 13.59
C GLU A 216 13.19 1.10 14.91
N MET A 217 13.97 0.71 15.92
CA MET A 217 13.88 1.22 17.27
C MET A 217 15.26 1.72 17.75
N ARG A 218 15.26 2.90 18.36
CA ARG A 218 16.37 3.43 19.15
C ARG A 218 16.08 3.15 20.60
N VAL A 219 17.02 2.54 21.32
CA VAL A 219 16.86 2.22 22.72
C VAL A 219 18.10 2.66 23.49
N VAL A 220 17.89 3.32 24.62
CA VAL A 220 18.93 3.76 25.53
C VAL A 220 18.82 2.95 26.83
N TYR A 221 19.91 2.29 27.19
CA TYR A 221 20.01 1.50 28.42
C TYR A 221 20.99 2.19 29.38
N LYS A 222 20.69 2.14 30.67
CA LYS A 222 21.64 2.38 31.74
C LYS A 222 22.59 1.19 31.84
N ILE A 223 23.87 1.44 32.12
CA ILE A 223 24.88 0.41 32.35
C ILE A 223 25.54 0.58 33.74
N LYS A 224 26.01 -0.52 34.30
CA LYS A 224 26.69 -0.60 35.59
C LYS A 224 27.81 -1.67 35.55
#